data_6292a7d6107930f232285a8f781dbe82
#
_entry.id   6292a7d6107930f232285a8f781dbe82
#
_cell.length_a   1.000
_cell.length_b   1.000
_cell.length_c   1.000
_cell.angle_alpha   90.00
_cell.angle_beta   90.00
_cell.angle_gamma   90.00
#
_symmetry.space_group_name_H-M   'P 1'
#
loop_
_entity.id
_entity.type
_entity.pdbx_description
1 polymer ?
#
loop_
_entity_poly.entity_id
_entity_poly.type
_entity_poly.pdbx_seq_one_letter_code
_entity_poly.pdbx_strand_id
1 'polypeptide(L)'
;MRFCSLKPQYSLRGWIGMPYALRSESSVKPLGRNEFNALLLCDGQRDLDSLTLSDEIRQALAFFEKESVIEFLEAPHELEPDQYYKHYDNRYFKDVFWSITGKCNFRCRHCYLDAPDAAFGEISTGEAFSIINQMVDCGISHVLLTGGEPFVRKDFWKIIDRLCENNIQIDQVYTNGWLLTEEVLDKFFEREQSPDFCLSFDGLGWHDWMRGVKGAEEAALRALQLCVDKGFSTSVEMCVHKGSMHSLRETVLKLAGIGVRSLKVSDIMSTDLWLMHSEGYETTIRDYFDAMLEYIPHFYEDGMPMNICLGGVVRLRKGSTEYYPVAEFDEGTEKCLQRHICGAARSGCYIGPDGRLLPCMPIASAREKDLFPLVQEIGLKQALKESYYMQYVNRKVKDLLEVCATCRECPYHLRCGGGCRAEAVMYGEKDLMGPDPYRCIMWKDGYLDKLHAVCDAAIAEHCRKG
;
A
#
# COMPACT_ATOMS: atom_id res chain seq x y z
N MET A 1 -18.23 23.70 37.40
CA MET A 1 -17.15 22.73 37.07
C MET A 1 -17.46 22.16 35.72
N ARG A 2 -16.48 22.18 34.82
CA ARG A 2 -16.63 21.71 33.45
C ARG A 2 -15.45 20.80 33.13
N PHE A 3 -15.72 19.54 33.00
CA PHE A 3 -14.71 18.51 32.64
C PHE A 3 -14.71 18.27 31.13
N CYS A 4 -13.60 17.83 30.59
CA CYS A 4 -13.49 17.48 29.17
C CYS A 4 -12.89 16.08 29.04
N SER A 5 -13.52 15.22 28.28
CA SER A 5 -13.09 13.86 28.05
C SER A 5 -12.80 13.61 26.57
N LEU A 6 -11.72 12.91 26.27
CA LEU A 6 -11.47 12.32 24.97
C LEU A 6 -12.46 11.16 24.77
N LYS A 7 -13.15 11.11 23.63
CA LYS A 7 -14.11 10.03 23.37
C LYS A 7 -13.41 8.67 23.19
N PRO A 8 -14.05 7.53 23.52
CA PRO A 8 -13.43 6.20 23.63
C PRO A 8 -12.68 5.72 22.37
N GLN A 9 -13.15 6.11 21.16
CA GLN A 9 -12.51 5.72 19.90
C GLN A 9 -11.21 6.46 19.59
N TYR A 10 -10.79 7.40 20.43
CA TYR A 10 -9.59 8.21 20.22
C TYR A 10 -8.55 7.96 21.28
N SER A 11 -7.28 8.08 20.90
CA SER A 11 -6.13 7.97 21.79
C SER A 11 -4.99 8.89 21.36
N LEU A 12 -4.14 9.30 22.32
CA LEU A 12 -3.00 10.16 22.05
C LEU A 12 -1.72 9.34 21.86
N ARG A 13 -1.00 9.62 20.80
CA ARG A 13 0.21 8.86 20.42
C ARG A 13 1.33 9.79 19.99
N GLY A 14 2.55 9.27 20.02
CA GLY A 14 3.72 9.93 19.44
C GLY A 14 4.77 8.94 18.99
N TRP A 15 5.55 9.32 17.99
CA TRP A 15 6.66 8.55 17.41
C TRP A 15 7.82 9.47 17.07
N ILE A 16 8.98 8.90 16.79
CA ILE A 16 10.13 9.66 16.26
C ILE A 16 9.72 10.38 14.97
N GLY A 17 9.87 11.70 14.96
CA GLY A 17 9.48 12.56 13.82
C GLY A 17 7.99 12.93 13.74
N MET A 18 7.15 12.37 14.61
CA MET A 18 5.73 12.71 14.79
C MET A 18 5.36 12.63 16.27
N PRO A 19 5.83 13.59 17.11
CA PRO A 19 5.71 13.49 18.56
C PRO A 19 4.27 13.63 19.07
N TYR A 20 3.38 14.19 18.28
CA TYR A 20 1.98 14.44 18.66
C TYR A 20 1.05 13.93 17.59
N ALA A 21 0.17 13.03 17.93
CA ALA A 21 -0.81 12.45 17.03
C ALA A 21 -2.10 12.06 17.75
N LEU A 22 -3.21 12.22 17.06
CA LEU A 22 -4.52 11.68 17.44
C LEU A 22 -4.73 10.40 16.62
N ARG A 23 -4.89 9.28 17.30
CA ARG A 23 -5.21 7.99 16.71
C ARG A 23 -6.69 7.69 16.88
N SER A 24 -7.35 7.26 15.83
CA SER A 24 -8.66 6.61 15.83
C SER A 24 -8.51 5.17 15.31
N GLU A 25 -9.59 4.42 15.25
CA GLU A 25 -9.61 3.07 14.67
C GLU A 25 -9.09 3.02 13.22
N SER A 26 -9.41 4.03 12.42
CA SER A 26 -9.11 4.05 10.99
C SER A 26 -7.97 4.99 10.59
N SER A 27 -7.44 5.81 11.50
CA SER A 27 -6.48 6.85 11.12
C SER A 27 -5.58 7.32 12.25
N VAL A 28 -4.40 7.80 11.86
CA VAL A 28 -3.50 8.55 12.71
C VAL A 28 -3.27 9.93 12.09
N LYS A 29 -3.66 10.98 12.80
CA LYS A 29 -3.53 12.37 12.36
C LYS A 29 -2.44 13.08 13.17
N PRO A 30 -1.42 13.66 12.51
CA PRO A 30 -0.45 14.51 13.20
C PRO A 30 -1.18 15.72 13.82
N LEU A 31 -0.73 16.13 15.00
CA LEU A 31 -1.24 17.29 15.72
C LEU A 31 -0.18 18.38 15.83
N GLY A 32 -0.61 19.63 15.79
CA GLY A 32 0.18 20.74 16.25
C GLY A 32 0.33 20.75 17.78
N ARG A 33 1.33 21.46 18.30
CA ARG A 33 1.61 21.48 19.74
C ARG A 33 0.41 22.00 20.57
N ASN A 34 -0.28 23.03 20.08
CA ASN A 34 -1.43 23.60 20.79
C ASN A 34 -2.63 22.66 20.77
N GLU A 35 -2.87 21.97 19.63
CA GLU A 35 -3.91 20.93 19.52
C GLU A 35 -3.64 19.76 20.48
N PHE A 36 -2.40 19.29 20.53
CA PHE A 36 -2.00 18.25 21.46
C PHE A 36 -2.15 18.66 22.91
N ASN A 37 -1.72 19.89 23.28
CA ASN A 37 -1.88 20.42 24.63
C ASN A 37 -3.36 20.55 25.02
N ALA A 38 -4.24 20.95 24.09
CA ALA A 38 -5.67 21.00 24.31
C ALA A 38 -6.24 19.61 24.63
N LEU A 39 -5.86 18.59 23.83
CA LEU A 39 -6.31 17.21 24.05
C LEU A 39 -5.74 16.57 25.31
N LEU A 40 -4.55 16.97 25.78
CA LEU A 40 -4.03 16.55 27.09
C LEU A 40 -4.84 17.07 28.27
N LEU A 41 -5.61 18.15 28.11
CA LEU A 41 -6.52 18.65 29.12
C LEU A 41 -7.84 17.86 29.17
N CYS A 42 -8.13 17.08 28.12
CA CYS A 42 -9.34 16.28 28.00
C CYS A 42 -9.16 14.88 28.63
N ASP A 43 -8.60 14.86 29.84
CA ASP A 43 -8.36 13.63 30.63
C ASP A 43 -9.59 13.20 31.46
N GLY A 44 -10.69 13.95 31.35
CA GLY A 44 -11.92 13.72 32.08
C GLY A 44 -11.87 14.10 33.57
N GLN A 45 -10.70 14.44 34.11
CA GLN A 45 -10.51 14.66 35.55
C GLN A 45 -10.32 16.14 35.91
N ARG A 46 -9.79 16.95 35.00
CA ARG A 46 -9.48 18.37 35.24
C ARG A 46 -10.71 19.23 35.06
N ASP A 47 -10.97 20.08 36.08
CA ASP A 47 -11.97 21.14 35.95
C ASP A 47 -11.39 22.29 35.11
N LEU A 48 -11.84 22.41 33.88
CA LEU A 48 -11.37 23.43 32.93
C LEU A 48 -11.72 24.86 33.38
N ASP A 49 -12.78 25.05 34.17
CA ASP A 49 -13.16 26.36 34.70
C ASP A 49 -12.15 26.90 35.73
N SER A 50 -11.34 26.00 36.30
CA SER A 50 -10.25 26.38 37.23
C SER A 50 -8.96 26.80 36.52
N LEU A 51 -8.88 26.67 35.19
CA LEU A 51 -7.67 26.90 34.40
C LEU A 51 -7.73 28.21 33.61
N THR A 52 -6.58 28.88 33.51
CA THR A 52 -6.41 30.00 32.56
C THR A 52 -5.94 29.44 31.25
N LEU A 53 -6.84 29.33 30.28
CA LEU A 53 -6.55 28.79 28.94
C LEU A 53 -6.21 29.93 27.97
N SER A 54 -5.20 29.71 27.10
CA SER A 54 -4.93 30.64 25.98
C SER A 54 -6.02 30.55 24.90
N ASP A 55 -6.09 31.54 24.02
CA ASP A 55 -7.09 31.55 22.95
C ASP A 55 -6.88 30.40 21.96
N GLU A 56 -5.63 30.02 21.68
CA GLU A 56 -5.31 28.89 20.80
C GLU A 56 -5.82 27.57 21.40
N ILE A 57 -5.68 27.36 22.71
CA ILE A 57 -6.21 26.17 23.39
C ILE A 57 -7.73 26.15 23.34
N ARG A 58 -8.38 27.30 23.59
CA ARG A 58 -9.85 27.40 23.49
C ARG A 58 -10.36 27.10 22.09
N GLN A 59 -9.70 27.64 21.07
CA GLN A 59 -10.03 27.36 19.67
C GLN A 59 -9.85 25.87 19.31
N ALA A 60 -8.76 25.24 19.77
CA ALA A 60 -8.53 23.82 19.57
C ALA A 60 -9.60 22.95 20.25
N LEU A 61 -9.98 23.25 21.49
CA LEU A 61 -11.06 22.55 22.19
C LEU A 61 -12.40 22.69 21.44
N ALA A 62 -12.76 23.91 21.00
CA ALA A 62 -13.98 24.13 20.23
C ALA A 62 -13.98 23.39 18.89
N PHE A 63 -12.83 23.32 18.23
CA PHE A 63 -12.65 22.53 17.00
C PHE A 63 -12.88 21.03 17.27
N PHE A 64 -12.21 20.45 18.27
CA PHE A 64 -12.34 19.04 18.59
C PHE A 64 -13.72 18.63 19.12
N GLU A 65 -14.42 19.53 19.81
CA GLU A 65 -15.83 19.33 20.18
C GLU A 65 -16.72 19.24 18.94
N LYS A 66 -16.56 20.16 17.99
CA LYS A 66 -17.29 20.18 16.71
C LYS A 66 -17.02 18.92 15.88
N GLU A 67 -15.77 18.47 15.84
CA GLU A 67 -15.36 17.24 15.16
C GLU A 67 -15.73 15.96 15.93
N SER A 68 -16.42 16.09 17.08
CA SER A 68 -16.83 14.96 17.93
C SER A 68 -15.66 14.10 18.43
N VAL A 69 -14.49 14.69 18.63
CA VAL A 69 -13.30 14.05 19.21
C VAL A 69 -13.37 14.03 20.73
N ILE A 70 -13.88 15.10 21.31
CA ILE A 70 -14.04 15.30 22.76
C ILE A 70 -15.50 15.55 23.12
N GLU A 71 -15.78 15.43 24.40
CA GLU A 71 -17.07 15.84 25.01
C GLU A 71 -16.85 16.57 26.32
N PHE A 72 -17.77 17.48 26.65
CA PHE A 72 -17.77 18.14 27.93
C PHE A 72 -18.75 17.47 28.90
N LEU A 73 -18.32 17.30 30.15
CA LEU A 73 -19.02 16.58 31.19
C LEU A 73 -19.25 17.47 32.42
N GLU A 74 -20.30 17.21 33.17
CA GLU A 74 -20.61 17.90 34.44
C GLU A 74 -19.92 17.23 35.65
N ALA A 75 -19.47 15.99 35.49
CA ALA A 75 -18.76 15.21 36.51
C ALA A 75 -17.46 14.60 35.94
N PRO A 76 -16.47 14.33 36.81
CA PRO A 76 -15.24 13.66 36.38
C PRO A 76 -15.53 12.28 35.77
N HIS A 77 -14.74 11.93 34.76
CA HIS A 77 -14.76 10.64 34.08
C HIS A 77 -13.32 10.17 33.85
N GLU A 78 -13.03 8.93 34.15
CA GLU A 78 -11.69 8.37 33.93
C GLU A 78 -11.60 7.82 32.50
N LEU A 79 -10.50 8.17 31.80
CA LEU A 79 -10.22 7.63 30.48
C LEU A 79 -9.76 6.17 30.58
N GLU A 80 -10.05 5.39 29.55
CA GLU A 80 -9.47 4.06 29.42
C GLU A 80 -7.93 4.15 29.29
N PRO A 81 -7.17 3.17 29.80
CA PRO A 81 -5.70 3.21 29.79
C PRO A 81 -5.08 3.45 28.40
N ASP A 82 -5.69 2.95 27.34
CA ASP A 82 -5.21 3.14 25.97
C ASP A 82 -5.47 4.55 25.41
N GLN A 83 -6.30 5.36 26.03
CA GLN A 83 -6.58 6.72 25.56
C GLN A 83 -5.48 7.71 25.94
N TYR A 84 -4.74 7.44 27.02
CA TYR A 84 -3.64 8.29 27.47
C TYR A 84 -2.49 8.34 26.47
N TYR A 85 -1.72 9.44 26.52
CA TYR A 85 -0.57 9.62 25.65
C TYR A 85 0.47 8.52 25.85
N LYS A 86 0.84 7.87 24.74
CA LYS A 86 1.93 6.90 24.68
C LYS A 86 2.91 7.28 23.57
N HIS A 87 4.19 7.35 23.92
CA HIS A 87 5.27 7.59 22.95
C HIS A 87 5.98 6.28 22.61
N TYR A 88 6.21 6.07 21.29
CA TYR A 88 6.94 4.94 20.75
C TYR A 88 8.32 5.39 20.27
N ASP A 89 9.37 4.72 20.68
CA ASP A 89 10.76 5.04 20.33
C ASP A 89 11.18 4.38 19.02
N ASN A 90 10.34 4.56 18.00
CA ASN A 90 10.55 4.18 16.60
C ASN A 90 9.83 5.19 15.70
N ARG A 91 10.09 5.13 14.39
CA ARG A 91 9.34 5.92 13.41
C ARG A 91 7.93 5.32 13.23
N TYR A 92 6.94 6.19 12.97
CA TYR A 92 5.59 5.77 12.59
C TYR A 92 5.57 5.16 11.20
N PHE A 93 4.93 4.01 11.07
CA PHE A 93 4.58 3.35 9.82
C PHE A 93 3.08 3.06 9.80
N LYS A 94 2.41 3.54 8.76
CA LYS A 94 0.97 3.38 8.61
C LYS A 94 0.63 1.96 8.12
N ASP A 95 1.30 1.54 7.03
CA ASP A 95 0.97 0.32 6.32
C ASP A 95 2.10 -0.70 6.50
N VAL A 96 1.80 -1.84 7.11
CA VAL A 96 2.72 -2.97 7.21
C VAL A 96 2.21 -4.09 6.31
N PHE A 97 2.85 -4.24 5.14
CA PHE A 97 2.64 -5.40 4.30
C PHE A 97 3.38 -6.59 4.91
N TRP A 98 2.67 -7.63 5.23
CA TRP A 98 3.26 -8.80 5.84
C TRP A 98 3.00 -10.06 5.03
N SER A 99 4.07 -10.63 4.48
CA SER A 99 4.05 -11.94 3.83
C SER A 99 4.13 -13.03 4.90
N ILE A 100 2.99 -13.59 5.28
CA ILE A 100 2.92 -14.58 6.35
C ILE A 100 3.40 -15.97 5.94
N THR A 101 3.56 -16.24 4.65
CA THR A 101 4.03 -17.51 4.10
C THR A 101 4.71 -17.33 2.75
N GLY A 102 5.75 -18.12 2.47
CA GLY A 102 6.32 -18.24 1.12
C GLY A 102 5.67 -19.35 0.30
N LYS A 103 4.76 -20.16 0.87
CA LYS A 103 4.08 -21.27 0.18
C LYS A 103 2.90 -20.78 -0.62
N CYS A 104 2.60 -21.48 -1.72
CA CYS A 104 1.44 -21.20 -2.57
C CYS A 104 0.87 -22.51 -3.14
N ASN A 105 -0.43 -22.52 -3.41
CA ASN A 105 -1.11 -23.60 -4.14
C ASN A 105 -1.04 -23.42 -5.67
N PHE A 106 -0.51 -22.30 -6.18
CA PHE A 106 -0.35 -22.00 -7.60
C PHE A 106 1.13 -22.02 -8.03
N ARG A 107 1.37 -22.11 -9.35
CA ARG A 107 2.69 -22.08 -10.00
C ARG A 107 2.71 -21.01 -11.08
N CYS A 108 2.50 -19.76 -10.67
CA CYS A 108 2.40 -18.64 -11.60
C CYS A 108 3.70 -18.42 -12.36
N ARG A 109 3.59 -18.19 -13.69
CA ARG A 109 4.73 -17.99 -14.60
C ARG A 109 5.58 -16.78 -14.27
N HIS A 110 4.99 -15.80 -13.61
CA HIS A 110 5.62 -14.52 -13.22
C HIS A 110 5.86 -14.37 -11.71
N CYS A 111 5.83 -15.47 -10.95
CA CYS A 111 5.94 -15.41 -9.50
C CYS A 111 7.29 -14.84 -9.05
N TYR A 112 7.28 -13.69 -8.40
CA TYR A 112 8.49 -13.06 -7.89
C TYR A 112 9.01 -13.72 -6.59
N LEU A 113 8.16 -14.49 -5.86
CA LEU A 113 8.54 -15.27 -4.68
C LEU A 113 8.98 -16.69 -5.00
N ASP A 114 8.97 -17.08 -6.28
CA ASP A 114 9.25 -18.47 -6.68
C ASP A 114 8.52 -19.48 -5.80
N ALA A 115 7.25 -19.20 -5.49
CA ALA A 115 6.35 -20.13 -4.85
C ALA A 115 6.00 -21.26 -5.88
N PRO A 116 5.68 -22.47 -5.44
CA PRO A 116 5.12 -22.85 -4.15
C PRO A 116 6.12 -23.40 -3.14
N ASP A 117 7.37 -23.59 -3.52
CA ASP A 117 8.33 -24.38 -2.74
C ASP A 117 8.93 -23.57 -1.56
N ALA A 118 8.39 -22.40 -1.25
CA ALA A 118 8.83 -21.51 -0.19
C ALA A 118 10.31 -21.12 -0.29
N ALA A 119 10.79 -20.82 -1.51
CA ALA A 119 12.17 -20.42 -1.76
C ALA A 119 12.64 -19.26 -0.85
N PHE A 120 11.70 -18.38 -0.44
CA PHE A 120 11.94 -17.27 0.48
C PHE A 120 11.58 -17.60 1.95
N GLY A 121 11.38 -18.88 2.29
CA GLY A 121 11.12 -19.34 3.65
C GLY A 121 9.68 -19.22 4.12
N GLU A 122 9.49 -19.56 5.38
CA GLU A 122 8.24 -19.39 6.16
C GLU A 122 8.61 -19.37 7.64
N ILE A 123 8.31 -18.27 8.32
CA ILE A 123 8.49 -18.18 9.77
C ILE A 123 7.54 -19.11 10.52
N SER A 124 7.97 -19.61 11.68
CA SER A 124 7.15 -20.43 12.56
C SER A 124 5.99 -19.64 13.18
N THR A 125 4.99 -20.33 13.73
CA THR A 125 3.88 -19.69 14.47
C THR A 125 4.39 -18.85 15.63
N GLY A 126 5.42 -19.31 16.35
CA GLY A 126 6.01 -18.58 17.48
C GLY A 126 6.69 -17.28 17.05
N GLU A 127 7.42 -17.31 15.94
CA GLU A 127 8.04 -16.11 15.35
C GLU A 127 6.96 -15.14 14.84
N ALA A 128 5.90 -15.65 14.21
CA ALA A 128 4.76 -14.83 13.78
C ALA A 128 4.11 -14.09 14.97
N PHE A 129 3.88 -14.78 16.09
CA PHE A 129 3.36 -14.17 17.31
C PHE A 129 4.33 -13.15 17.91
N SER A 130 5.63 -13.44 17.87
CA SER A 130 6.65 -12.48 18.28
C SER A 130 6.63 -11.21 17.45
N ILE A 131 6.48 -11.32 16.12
CA ILE A 131 6.34 -10.17 15.20
C ILE A 131 5.09 -9.36 15.54
N ILE A 132 3.95 -9.99 15.81
CA ILE A 132 2.72 -9.30 16.22
C ILE A 132 2.94 -8.51 17.52
N ASN A 133 3.56 -9.11 18.53
CA ASN A 133 3.89 -8.41 19.76
C ASN A 133 4.81 -7.20 19.52
N GLN A 134 5.79 -7.35 18.64
CA GLN A 134 6.69 -6.26 18.26
C GLN A 134 5.96 -5.15 17.48
N MET A 135 4.94 -5.48 16.67
CA MET A 135 4.08 -4.48 16.03
C MET A 135 3.35 -3.62 17.08
N VAL A 136 2.79 -4.25 18.12
CA VAL A 136 2.15 -3.55 19.25
C VAL A 136 3.16 -2.62 19.97
N ASP A 137 4.37 -3.11 20.21
CA ASP A 137 5.45 -2.33 20.85
C ASP A 137 5.94 -1.15 19.99
N CYS A 138 5.66 -1.18 18.69
CA CYS A 138 5.93 -0.09 17.74
C CYS A 138 4.74 0.84 17.49
N GLY A 139 3.58 0.55 18.08
CA GLY A 139 2.34 1.31 17.86
C GLY A 139 1.70 1.07 16.48
N ILE A 140 2.01 -0.04 15.83
CA ILE A 140 1.40 -0.48 14.57
C ILE A 140 0.02 -1.06 14.91
N SER A 141 -1.00 -0.62 14.18
CA SER A 141 -2.39 -1.02 14.39
C SER A 141 -3.08 -1.54 13.13
N HIS A 142 -2.38 -1.53 12.00
CA HIS A 142 -2.91 -1.94 10.71
C HIS A 142 -1.91 -2.80 9.97
N VAL A 143 -2.38 -3.89 9.34
CA VAL A 143 -1.56 -4.78 8.52
C VAL A 143 -2.27 -5.12 7.21
N LEU A 144 -1.48 -5.36 6.17
CA LEU A 144 -1.94 -5.90 4.91
C LEU A 144 -1.29 -7.29 4.76
N LEU A 145 -2.10 -8.33 4.72
CA LEU A 145 -1.61 -9.71 4.67
C LEU A 145 -1.39 -10.16 3.23
N THR A 146 -0.23 -10.76 3.00
CA THR A 146 0.16 -11.33 1.71
C THR A 146 1.01 -12.58 1.90
N GLY A 147 1.60 -13.08 0.84
CA GLY A 147 2.51 -14.22 0.87
C GLY A 147 2.63 -14.85 -0.51
N GLY A 148 2.91 -16.15 -0.54
CA GLY A 148 2.60 -16.95 -1.71
C GLY A 148 1.06 -16.99 -1.84
N GLU A 149 0.39 -17.76 -0.99
CA GLU A 149 -1.05 -17.69 -0.76
C GLU A 149 -1.32 -17.77 0.75
N PRO A 150 -1.85 -16.73 1.38
CA PRO A 150 -2.04 -16.71 2.83
C PRO A 150 -2.89 -17.87 3.35
N PHE A 151 -3.93 -18.26 2.64
CA PHE A 151 -4.88 -19.30 3.06
C PHE A 151 -4.32 -20.73 3.00
N VAL A 152 -3.14 -20.98 2.43
CA VAL A 152 -2.51 -22.31 2.52
C VAL A 152 -1.78 -22.50 3.86
N ARG A 153 -1.54 -21.42 4.60
CA ARG A 153 -0.87 -21.49 5.89
C ARG A 153 -1.77 -22.17 6.93
N LYS A 154 -1.30 -23.28 7.50
CA LYS A 154 -2.12 -24.14 8.40
C LYS A 154 -2.58 -23.43 9.67
N ASP A 155 -1.80 -22.52 10.20
CA ASP A 155 -2.05 -21.72 11.40
C ASP A 155 -2.55 -20.29 11.08
N PHE A 156 -3.07 -20.09 9.84
CA PHE A 156 -3.58 -18.79 9.40
C PHE A 156 -4.54 -18.17 10.43
N TRP A 157 -5.58 -18.89 10.85
CA TRP A 157 -6.56 -18.37 11.80
C TRP A 157 -6.00 -18.08 13.18
N LYS A 158 -4.94 -18.79 13.63
CA LYS A 158 -4.24 -18.45 14.89
C LYS A 158 -3.52 -17.10 14.79
N ILE A 159 -2.98 -16.80 13.62
CA ILE A 159 -2.35 -15.49 13.36
C ILE A 159 -3.42 -14.40 13.35
N ILE A 160 -4.56 -14.63 12.67
CA ILE A 160 -5.68 -13.68 12.67
C ILE A 160 -6.19 -13.44 14.10
N ASP A 161 -6.44 -14.52 14.87
CA ASP A 161 -6.89 -14.40 16.26
C ASP A 161 -5.89 -13.57 17.09
N ARG A 162 -4.58 -13.80 16.90
CA ARG A 162 -3.54 -13.05 17.60
C ARG A 162 -3.48 -11.58 17.20
N LEU A 163 -3.73 -11.23 15.93
CA LEU A 163 -3.87 -9.84 15.49
C LEU A 163 -5.08 -9.16 16.15
N CYS A 164 -6.25 -9.83 16.15
CA CYS A 164 -7.46 -9.34 16.78
C CYS A 164 -7.30 -9.12 18.29
N GLU A 165 -6.71 -10.10 19.02
CA GLU A 165 -6.40 -9.99 20.45
C GLU A 165 -5.54 -8.76 20.80
N ASN A 166 -4.76 -8.28 19.84
CA ASN A 166 -3.88 -7.12 20.01
C ASN A 166 -4.43 -5.84 19.34
N ASN A 167 -5.69 -5.82 18.96
CA ASN A 167 -6.35 -4.68 18.28
C ASN A 167 -5.61 -4.22 17.02
N ILE A 168 -5.03 -5.16 16.26
CA ILE A 168 -4.44 -4.90 14.95
C ILE A 168 -5.46 -5.24 13.88
N GLN A 169 -5.88 -4.23 13.11
CA GLN A 169 -6.83 -4.36 12.01
C GLN A 169 -6.14 -4.94 10.77
N ILE A 170 -6.88 -5.75 10.03
CA ILE A 170 -6.45 -6.27 8.75
C ILE A 170 -7.12 -5.43 7.66
N ASP A 171 -6.36 -4.51 7.07
CA ASP A 171 -6.90 -3.60 6.06
C ASP A 171 -7.10 -4.29 4.72
N GLN A 172 -6.22 -5.24 4.37
CA GLN A 172 -6.27 -5.92 3.09
C GLN A 172 -5.70 -7.34 3.18
N VAL A 173 -6.26 -8.25 2.40
CA VAL A 173 -5.73 -9.61 2.19
C VAL A 173 -5.51 -9.83 0.69
N TYR A 174 -4.26 -10.08 0.31
CA TYR A 174 -3.89 -10.46 -1.05
C TYR A 174 -4.03 -11.96 -1.23
N THR A 175 -4.79 -12.39 -2.24
CA THR A 175 -5.07 -13.82 -2.46
C THR A 175 -5.29 -14.12 -3.95
N ASN A 176 -5.04 -15.37 -4.34
CA ASN A 176 -5.43 -15.86 -5.66
C ASN A 176 -6.94 -16.24 -5.75
N GLY A 177 -7.67 -16.18 -4.65
CA GLY A 177 -9.11 -16.41 -4.58
C GLY A 177 -9.54 -17.88 -4.58
N TRP A 178 -8.65 -18.84 -4.86
CA TRP A 178 -8.98 -20.27 -4.99
C TRP A 178 -9.60 -20.85 -3.72
N LEU A 179 -9.07 -20.45 -2.56
CA LEU A 179 -9.49 -20.94 -1.25
C LEU A 179 -10.54 -20.05 -0.56
N LEU A 180 -10.97 -18.96 -1.20
CA LEU A 180 -12.04 -18.12 -0.67
C LEU A 180 -13.39 -18.82 -0.82
N THR A 181 -13.98 -19.15 0.32
CA THR A 181 -15.31 -19.74 0.45
C THR A 181 -16.18 -18.87 1.35
N GLU A 182 -17.47 -19.13 1.34
CA GLU A 182 -18.41 -18.47 2.25
C GLU A 182 -17.99 -18.63 3.72
N GLU A 183 -17.59 -19.84 4.13
CA GLU A 183 -17.08 -20.11 5.47
C GLU A 183 -15.85 -19.28 5.83
N VAL A 184 -14.93 -19.07 4.89
CA VAL A 184 -13.75 -18.25 5.11
C VAL A 184 -14.14 -16.79 5.35
N LEU A 185 -15.08 -16.26 4.57
CA LEU A 185 -15.56 -14.88 4.72
C LEU A 185 -16.34 -14.69 6.03
N ASP A 186 -17.18 -15.65 6.41
CA ASP A 186 -17.92 -15.60 7.67
C ASP A 186 -16.96 -15.58 8.88
N LYS A 187 -15.86 -16.32 8.84
CA LYS A 187 -14.83 -16.28 9.89
C LYS A 187 -14.17 -14.92 10.09
N PHE A 188 -14.09 -14.09 9.04
CA PHE A 188 -13.63 -12.69 9.18
C PHE A 188 -14.68 -11.84 9.91
N PHE A 189 -15.97 -11.97 9.57
CA PHE A 189 -17.06 -11.27 10.28
C PHE A 189 -17.16 -11.68 11.75
N GLU A 190 -17.02 -12.97 12.07
CA GLU A 190 -17.00 -13.47 13.45
C GLU A 190 -15.90 -12.80 14.31
N ARG A 191 -14.85 -12.26 13.66
CA ARG A 191 -13.72 -11.57 14.28
C ARG A 191 -13.77 -10.05 14.14
N GLU A 192 -14.92 -9.52 13.70
CA GLU A 192 -15.12 -8.09 13.46
C GLU A 192 -14.06 -7.51 12.50
N GLN A 193 -13.56 -8.34 11.55
CA GLN A 193 -12.63 -7.94 10.51
C GLN A 193 -13.34 -7.83 9.17
N SER A 194 -13.11 -6.73 8.46
CA SER A 194 -13.67 -6.52 7.12
C SER A 194 -12.59 -5.99 6.16
N PRO A 195 -11.58 -6.83 5.83
CA PRO A 195 -10.52 -6.43 4.93
C PRO A 195 -11.01 -6.18 3.51
N ASP A 196 -10.29 -5.35 2.76
CA ASP A 196 -10.37 -5.34 1.30
C ASP A 196 -9.72 -6.63 0.78
N PHE A 197 -10.45 -7.46 0.06
CA PHE A 197 -9.85 -8.61 -0.61
C PHE A 197 -9.26 -8.19 -1.94
N CYS A 198 -7.92 -8.22 -2.03
CA CYS A 198 -7.19 -7.92 -3.26
C CYS A 198 -6.90 -9.21 -4.01
N LEU A 199 -7.68 -9.48 -5.04
CA LEU A 199 -7.53 -10.70 -5.82
C LEU A 199 -6.58 -10.49 -7.01
N SER A 200 -5.82 -11.53 -7.29
CA SER A 200 -5.06 -11.60 -8.53
C SER A 200 -5.97 -11.96 -9.69
N PHE A 201 -5.92 -11.21 -10.81
CA PHE A 201 -6.65 -11.55 -12.02
C PHE A 201 -5.97 -10.95 -13.26
N ASP A 202 -5.41 -11.77 -14.15
CA ASP A 202 -4.52 -11.34 -15.23
C ASP A 202 -5.20 -11.20 -16.60
N GLY A 203 -6.53 -11.07 -16.59
CA GLY A 203 -7.33 -10.84 -17.78
C GLY A 203 -8.09 -12.08 -18.26
N LEU A 204 -9.22 -11.83 -18.91
CA LEU A 204 -10.10 -12.85 -19.48
C LEU A 204 -9.38 -13.68 -20.55
N GLY A 205 -9.48 -15.00 -20.42
CA GLY A 205 -8.86 -15.97 -21.32
C GLY A 205 -7.35 -16.20 -21.10
N TRP A 206 -6.72 -15.44 -20.18
CA TRP A 206 -5.28 -15.50 -19.93
C TRP A 206 -4.92 -15.89 -18.50
N HIS A 207 -5.86 -15.80 -17.58
CA HIS A 207 -5.56 -15.99 -16.17
C HIS A 207 -5.08 -17.41 -15.84
N ASP A 208 -5.74 -18.45 -16.38
CA ASP A 208 -5.31 -19.85 -16.19
C ASP A 208 -3.87 -20.09 -16.68
N TRP A 209 -3.55 -19.55 -17.85
CA TRP A 209 -2.20 -19.68 -18.42
C TRP A 209 -1.15 -19.00 -17.54
N MET A 210 -1.42 -17.77 -17.10
CA MET A 210 -0.50 -17.01 -16.26
C MET A 210 -0.31 -17.66 -14.89
N ARG A 211 -1.38 -18.15 -14.29
CA ARG A 211 -1.35 -18.78 -12.95
C ARG A 211 -0.89 -20.23 -12.96
N GLY A 212 -0.80 -20.86 -14.14
CA GLY A 212 -0.38 -22.24 -14.31
C GLY A 212 -1.38 -23.27 -13.73
N VAL A 213 -2.65 -22.88 -13.56
CA VAL A 213 -3.70 -23.70 -12.96
C VAL A 213 -4.99 -23.54 -13.77
N LYS A 214 -5.49 -24.65 -14.30
CA LYS A 214 -6.77 -24.70 -15.02
C LYS A 214 -7.93 -24.41 -14.05
N GLY A 215 -8.82 -23.50 -14.45
CA GLY A 215 -9.97 -23.05 -13.67
C GLY A 215 -9.66 -21.95 -12.66
N ALA A 216 -8.43 -21.40 -12.67
CA ALA A 216 -8.05 -20.27 -11.83
C ALA A 216 -8.89 -19.01 -12.14
N GLU A 217 -9.19 -18.77 -13.43
CA GLU A 217 -10.03 -17.68 -13.89
C GLU A 217 -11.45 -17.74 -13.30
N GLU A 218 -12.10 -18.91 -13.45
CA GLU A 218 -13.43 -19.13 -12.90
C GLU A 218 -13.43 -19.00 -11.36
N ALA A 219 -12.43 -19.55 -10.69
CA ALA A 219 -12.29 -19.47 -9.24
C ALA A 219 -12.13 -18.03 -8.76
N ALA A 220 -11.30 -17.22 -9.41
CA ALA A 220 -11.09 -15.81 -9.06
C ALA A 220 -12.37 -14.98 -9.27
N LEU A 221 -13.04 -15.13 -10.41
CA LEU A 221 -14.31 -14.43 -10.67
C LEU A 221 -15.41 -14.82 -9.69
N ARG A 222 -15.53 -16.12 -9.35
CA ARG A 222 -16.45 -16.61 -8.31
C ARG A 222 -16.12 -16.00 -6.95
N ALA A 223 -14.85 -15.96 -6.56
CA ALA A 223 -14.42 -15.41 -5.29
C ALA A 223 -14.69 -13.90 -5.20
N LEU A 224 -14.47 -13.13 -6.29
CA LEU A 224 -14.81 -11.72 -6.36
C LEU A 224 -16.32 -11.50 -6.17
N GLN A 225 -17.16 -12.26 -6.90
CA GLN A 225 -18.61 -12.16 -6.76
C GLN A 225 -19.04 -12.46 -5.32
N LEU A 226 -18.51 -13.54 -4.73
CA LEU A 226 -18.83 -13.94 -3.36
C LEU A 226 -18.45 -12.85 -2.33
N CYS A 227 -17.27 -12.24 -2.46
CA CYS A 227 -16.85 -11.14 -1.59
C CYS A 227 -17.80 -9.95 -1.69
N VAL A 228 -18.16 -9.55 -2.92
CA VAL A 228 -19.08 -8.42 -3.16
C VAL A 228 -20.47 -8.73 -2.59
N ASP A 229 -21.01 -9.93 -2.84
CA ASP A 229 -22.33 -10.35 -2.34
C ASP A 229 -22.40 -10.38 -0.80
N LYS A 230 -21.28 -10.68 -0.15
CA LYS A 230 -21.13 -10.64 1.32
C LYS A 230 -20.84 -9.23 1.87
N GLY A 231 -20.64 -8.22 1.01
CA GLY A 231 -20.41 -6.83 1.41
C GLY A 231 -18.95 -6.47 1.71
N PHE A 232 -17.99 -7.33 1.37
CA PHE A 232 -16.58 -6.99 1.46
C PHE A 232 -16.15 -6.06 0.32
N SER A 233 -15.26 -5.14 0.63
CA SER A 233 -14.55 -4.38 -0.41
C SER A 233 -13.64 -5.31 -1.20
N THR A 234 -13.57 -5.11 -2.52
CA THR A 234 -12.70 -5.90 -3.39
C THR A 234 -11.87 -5.00 -4.30
N SER A 235 -10.63 -5.41 -4.49
CA SER A 235 -9.73 -4.85 -5.49
C SER A 235 -9.05 -5.96 -6.29
N VAL A 236 -8.50 -5.62 -7.43
CA VAL A 236 -7.81 -6.57 -8.31
C VAL A 236 -6.44 -6.02 -8.68
N GLU A 237 -5.42 -6.88 -8.62
CA GLU A 237 -4.13 -6.66 -9.27
C GLU A 237 -4.01 -7.55 -10.50
N MET A 238 -3.78 -6.91 -11.65
CA MET A 238 -3.63 -7.52 -12.96
C MET A 238 -2.23 -7.29 -13.47
N CYS A 239 -1.52 -8.36 -13.78
CA CYS A 239 -0.27 -8.30 -14.51
C CYS A 239 -0.54 -8.57 -15.99
N VAL A 240 -0.17 -7.63 -16.86
CA VAL A 240 -0.40 -7.74 -18.31
C VAL A 240 0.87 -8.12 -19.06
N HIS A 241 0.69 -8.92 -20.10
CA HIS A 241 1.72 -9.30 -21.05
C HIS A 241 1.20 -9.11 -22.48
N LYS A 242 2.04 -9.30 -23.48
CA LYS A 242 1.72 -9.07 -24.89
C LYS A 242 0.39 -9.70 -25.35
N GLY A 243 0.04 -10.88 -24.83
CA GLY A 243 -1.23 -11.54 -25.16
C GLY A 243 -2.43 -10.93 -24.41
N SER A 244 -2.31 -10.68 -23.09
CA SER A 244 -3.43 -10.26 -22.25
C SER A 244 -3.80 -8.77 -22.35
N MET A 245 -2.92 -7.91 -22.88
CA MET A 245 -3.19 -6.47 -23.06
C MET A 245 -4.48 -6.21 -23.86
N HIS A 246 -4.74 -7.03 -24.87
CA HIS A 246 -5.92 -6.90 -25.72
C HIS A 246 -7.24 -7.23 -25.01
N SER A 247 -7.18 -7.98 -23.90
CA SER A 247 -8.37 -8.30 -23.08
C SER A 247 -8.67 -7.27 -22.00
N LEU A 248 -7.88 -6.18 -21.88
CA LEU A 248 -7.99 -5.21 -20.79
C LEU A 248 -9.39 -4.57 -20.71
N ARG A 249 -9.93 -4.07 -21.85
CA ARG A 249 -11.26 -3.44 -21.88
C ARG A 249 -12.37 -4.38 -21.41
N GLU A 250 -12.40 -5.60 -21.95
CA GLU A 250 -13.41 -6.60 -21.58
C GLU A 250 -13.26 -7.02 -20.10
N THR A 251 -12.03 -7.15 -19.64
CA THR A 251 -11.70 -7.46 -18.24
C THR A 251 -12.22 -6.37 -17.31
N VAL A 252 -11.97 -5.10 -17.63
CA VAL A 252 -12.47 -3.95 -16.84
C VAL A 252 -13.99 -3.96 -16.77
N LEU A 253 -14.68 -4.14 -17.89
CA LEU A 253 -16.15 -4.18 -17.92
C LEU A 253 -16.71 -5.36 -17.12
N LYS A 254 -16.06 -6.54 -17.19
CA LYS A 254 -16.44 -7.71 -16.39
C LYS A 254 -16.29 -7.45 -14.90
N LEU A 255 -15.14 -6.91 -14.46
CA LEU A 255 -14.87 -6.61 -13.06
C LEU A 255 -15.78 -5.50 -12.51
N ALA A 256 -16.03 -4.45 -13.31
CA ALA A 256 -16.98 -3.40 -12.96
C ALA A 256 -18.41 -3.94 -12.81
N GLY A 257 -18.83 -4.87 -13.70
CA GLY A 257 -20.13 -5.54 -13.63
C GLY A 257 -20.32 -6.42 -12.40
N ILE A 258 -19.24 -6.99 -11.86
CA ILE A 258 -19.23 -7.72 -10.55
C ILE A 258 -19.39 -6.74 -9.40
N GLY A 259 -18.88 -5.51 -9.52
CA GLY A 259 -18.87 -4.51 -8.45
C GLY A 259 -17.50 -4.34 -7.79
N VAL A 260 -16.43 -4.80 -8.45
CA VAL A 260 -15.05 -4.58 -7.97
C VAL A 260 -14.75 -3.09 -7.85
N ARG A 261 -14.22 -2.66 -6.71
CA ARG A 261 -13.98 -1.25 -6.39
C ARG A 261 -12.85 -0.64 -7.20
N SER A 262 -11.76 -1.38 -7.38
CA SER A 262 -10.57 -0.86 -8.08
C SER A 262 -9.75 -1.95 -8.74
N LEU A 263 -9.12 -1.58 -9.86
CA LEU A 263 -8.19 -2.40 -10.60
C LEU A 263 -6.83 -1.70 -10.69
N LYS A 264 -5.76 -2.39 -10.36
CA LYS A 264 -4.40 -1.98 -10.67
C LYS A 264 -3.86 -2.88 -11.77
N VAL A 265 -3.45 -2.27 -12.86
CA VAL A 265 -2.79 -2.92 -14.00
C VAL A 265 -1.30 -2.63 -13.91
N SER A 266 -0.49 -3.66 -13.98
CA SER A 266 0.97 -3.54 -13.99
C SER A 266 1.53 -4.43 -15.10
N ASP A 267 2.68 -4.06 -15.63
CA ASP A 267 3.45 -5.00 -16.44
C ASP A 267 4.08 -6.08 -15.55
N ILE A 268 4.65 -7.08 -16.17
CA ILE A 268 5.29 -8.18 -15.47
C ILE A 268 6.76 -7.85 -15.23
N MET A 269 7.18 -7.94 -13.98
CA MET A 269 8.58 -7.78 -13.59
C MET A 269 9.48 -8.81 -14.28
N SER A 270 10.63 -8.36 -14.81
CA SER A 270 11.60 -9.20 -15.50
C SER A 270 12.38 -10.10 -14.51
N THR A 271 11.69 -11.05 -13.88
CA THR A 271 12.31 -12.09 -13.06
C THR A 271 12.85 -13.20 -13.93
N ASP A 272 13.85 -13.95 -13.42
CA ASP A 272 14.39 -15.10 -14.14
C ASP A 272 13.29 -16.14 -14.44
N LEU A 273 12.36 -16.33 -13.51
CA LEU A 273 11.20 -17.23 -13.68
C LEU A 273 10.29 -16.78 -14.83
N TRP A 274 9.97 -15.49 -14.91
CA TRP A 274 9.18 -14.96 -16.01
C TRP A 274 9.89 -15.15 -17.37
N LEU A 275 11.17 -14.81 -17.45
CA LEU A 275 11.95 -14.97 -18.68
C LEU A 275 12.02 -16.43 -19.15
N MET A 276 12.05 -17.40 -18.23
CA MET A 276 12.01 -18.83 -18.57
C MET A 276 10.63 -19.32 -19.05
N HIS A 277 9.54 -18.70 -18.60
CA HIS A 277 8.18 -19.21 -18.81
C HIS A 277 7.26 -18.30 -19.62
N SER A 278 7.76 -17.18 -20.13
CA SER A 278 6.99 -16.18 -20.88
C SER A 278 6.53 -16.65 -22.26
N GLU A 279 7.19 -17.66 -22.84
CA GLU A 279 6.86 -18.24 -24.16
C GLU A 279 6.79 -17.18 -25.30
N GLY A 280 7.55 -16.08 -25.20
CA GLY A 280 7.55 -15.00 -26.19
C GLY A 280 6.46 -13.94 -25.97
N TYR A 281 5.78 -13.97 -24.83
CA TYR A 281 4.79 -12.97 -24.45
C TYR A 281 5.38 -11.82 -23.62
N GLU A 282 6.70 -11.69 -23.55
CA GLU A 282 7.36 -10.54 -22.90
C GLU A 282 6.94 -9.24 -23.58
N THR A 283 6.80 -8.21 -22.77
CA THR A 283 6.54 -6.85 -23.20
C THR A 283 7.74 -5.97 -22.94
N THR A 284 7.98 -5.02 -23.84
CA THR A 284 8.88 -3.91 -23.53
C THR A 284 8.10 -2.85 -22.72
N ILE A 285 8.83 -2.00 -22.01
CA ILE A 285 8.21 -0.85 -21.30
C ILE A 285 7.43 0.04 -22.28
N ARG A 286 7.91 0.18 -23.53
CA ARG A 286 7.21 0.95 -24.56
C ARG A 286 5.91 0.28 -24.99
N ASP A 287 5.92 -1.03 -25.26
CA ASP A 287 4.71 -1.78 -25.59
C ASP A 287 3.65 -1.63 -24.51
N TYR A 288 4.08 -1.69 -23.23
CA TYR A 288 3.19 -1.48 -22.08
C TYR A 288 2.60 -0.06 -22.08
N PHE A 289 3.43 0.98 -22.24
CA PHE A 289 2.94 2.36 -22.27
C PHE A 289 1.99 2.61 -23.44
N ASP A 290 2.33 2.12 -24.62
CA ASP A 290 1.48 2.27 -25.81
C ASP A 290 0.11 1.60 -25.61
N ALA A 291 0.09 0.37 -25.05
CA ALA A 291 -1.16 -0.32 -24.73
C ALA A 291 -2.01 0.41 -23.67
N MET A 292 -1.37 1.01 -22.65
CA MET A 292 -2.09 1.77 -21.64
C MET A 292 -2.67 3.08 -22.21
N LEU A 293 -1.94 3.77 -23.09
CA LEU A 293 -2.44 4.95 -23.79
C LEU A 293 -3.59 4.61 -24.73
N GLU A 294 -3.51 3.48 -25.44
CA GLU A 294 -4.59 2.97 -26.30
C GLU A 294 -5.87 2.67 -25.51
N TYR A 295 -5.75 2.17 -24.29
CA TYR A 295 -6.90 1.84 -23.43
C TYR A 295 -7.62 3.10 -22.89
N ILE A 296 -6.93 4.22 -22.62
CA ILE A 296 -7.51 5.40 -21.96
C ILE A 296 -8.79 5.93 -22.63
N PRO A 297 -8.87 6.10 -23.95
CA PRO A 297 -10.14 6.51 -24.60
C PRO A 297 -11.30 5.58 -24.28
N HIS A 298 -11.07 4.28 -24.25
CA HIS A 298 -12.11 3.29 -23.94
C HIS A 298 -12.65 3.43 -22.52
N PHE A 299 -11.82 3.82 -21.56
CA PHE A 299 -12.28 4.10 -20.20
C PHE A 299 -13.39 5.18 -20.16
N TYR A 300 -13.22 6.26 -20.92
CA TYR A 300 -14.20 7.34 -21.01
C TYR A 300 -15.41 6.97 -21.88
N GLU A 301 -15.20 6.24 -22.97
CA GLU A 301 -16.29 5.69 -23.82
C GLU A 301 -17.23 4.78 -23.03
N ASP A 302 -16.69 3.96 -22.14
CA ASP A 302 -17.41 3.01 -21.29
C ASP A 302 -18.03 3.67 -20.03
N GLY A 303 -18.00 5.01 -19.94
CA GLY A 303 -18.60 5.77 -18.84
C GLY A 303 -17.84 5.69 -17.53
N MET A 304 -16.51 5.51 -17.59
CA MET A 304 -15.64 5.52 -16.40
C MET A 304 -16.07 4.46 -15.35
N PRO A 305 -16.02 3.17 -15.69
CA PRO A 305 -16.76 2.10 -15.02
C PRO A 305 -16.27 1.80 -13.58
N MET A 306 -14.99 2.00 -13.29
CA MET A 306 -14.39 1.73 -11.99
C MET A 306 -13.11 2.54 -11.76
N ASN A 307 -12.58 2.52 -10.53
CA ASN A 307 -11.24 3.12 -10.29
C ASN A 307 -10.16 2.24 -10.91
N ILE A 308 -9.28 2.84 -11.72
CA ILE A 308 -8.19 2.12 -12.37
C ILE A 308 -6.86 2.84 -12.12
N CYS A 309 -5.85 2.07 -11.74
CA CYS A 309 -4.46 2.50 -11.74
C CYS A 309 -3.73 1.75 -12.85
N LEU A 310 -3.44 2.43 -13.96
CA LEU A 310 -2.51 1.94 -14.97
C LEU A 310 -1.10 2.18 -14.44
N GLY A 311 -0.46 1.12 -13.96
CA GLY A 311 0.76 1.17 -13.16
C GLY A 311 1.87 1.96 -13.86
N GLY A 312 2.47 2.89 -13.13
CA GLY A 312 3.51 3.75 -13.69
C GLY A 312 3.04 4.85 -14.66
N VAL A 313 1.77 4.84 -15.13
CA VAL A 313 1.23 5.75 -16.15
C VAL A 313 0.24 6.77 -15.53
N VAL A 314 -0.97 6.32 -15.19
CA VAL A 314 -2.06 7.22 -14.77
C VAL A 314 -3.03 6.52 -13.81
N ARG A 315 -3.68 7.31 -12.97
CA ARG A 315 -4.85 6.88 -12.19
C ARG A 315 -6.10 7.55 -12.74
N LEU A 316 -7.11 6.72 -13.01
CA LEU A 316 -8.43 7.11 -13.52
C LEU A 316 -9.48 6.81 -12.45
N ARG A 317 -10.47 7.68 -12.29
CA ARG A 317 -11.50 7.55 -11.26
C ARG A 317 -12.85 7.20 -11.84
N LYS A 318 -13.58 6.32 -11.17
CA LYS A 318 -14.96 5.97 -11.48
C LYS A 318 -15.84 7.22 -11.54
N GLY A 319 -16.58 7.38 -12.64
CA GLY A 319 -17.56 8.48 -12.81
C GLY A 319 -16.93 9.88 -12.80
N SER A 320 -15.61 10.01 -13.06
CA SER A 320 -14.91 11.30 -13.05
C SER A 320 -14.03 11.46 -14.28
N THR A 321 -14.02 12.68 -14.82
CA THR A 321 -13.09 13.07 -15.88
C THR A 321 -11.70 13.45 -15.37
N GLU A 322 -11.49 13.51 -14.05
CA GLU A 322 -10.16 13.78 -13.47
C GLU A 322 -9.23 12.59 -13.65
N TYR A 323 -8.00 12.87 -14.04
CA TYR A 323 -6.91 11.89 -14.11
C TYR A 323 -5.66 12.39 -13.37
N TYR A 324 -4.84 11.46 -12.91
CA TYR A 324 -3.64 11.77 -12.12
C TYR A 324 -2.43 11.03 -12.71
N PRO A 325 -1.54 11.74 -13.45
CA PRO A 325 -0.29 11.17 -13.92
C PRO A 325 0.57 10.67 -12.76
N VAL A 326 1.14 9.46 -12.90
CA VAL A 326 1.99 8.89 -11.86
C VAL A 326 3.45 9.37 -11.98
N ALA A 327 3.84 9.85 -13.17
CA ALA A 327 5.22 10.20 -13.48
C ALA A 327 5.67 11.55 -12.92
N GLU A 328 4.77 12.50 -12.71
CA GLU A 328 5.15 13.81 -12.19
C GLU A 328 5.43 13.72 -10.70
N PHE A 329 6.67 14.00 -10.36
CA PHE A 329 7.15 13.92 -8.99
C PHE A 329 7.32 15.32 -8.37
N ASP A 330 7.77 16.30 -9.15
CA ASP A 330 8.02 17.66 -8.70
C ASP A 330 7.85 18.70 -9.82
N GLU A 331 7.74 19.97 -9.44
CA GLU A 331 7.68 21.12 -10.34
C GLU A 331 9.03 21.42 -11.03
N GLY A 332 10.07 20.64 -10.80
CA GLY A 332 11.40 20.83 -11.37
C GLY A 332 12.26 21.84 -10.62
N THR A 333 11.98 22.05 -9.34
CA THR A 333 12.74 22.97 -8.48
C THR A 333 13.80 22.23 -7.65
N GLU A 334 14.79 22.96 -7.13
CA GLU A 334 15.81 22.38 -6.24
C GLU A 334 15.24 21.78 -4.93
N LYS A 335 13.99 22.06 -4.59
CA LYS A 335 13.29 21.41 -3.49
C LYS A 335 13.23 19.88 -3.67
N CYS A 336 13.19 19.41 -4.92
CA CYS A 336 13.25 17.99 -5.25
C CYS A 336 14.45 17.29 -4.61
N LEU A 337 15.62 17.94 -4.54
CA LEU A 337 16.85 17.38 -3.96
C LEU A 337 16.69 16.96 -2.50
N GLN A 338 15.79 17.60 -1.75
CA GLN A 338 15.53 17.31 -0.35
C GLN A 338 14.44 16.25 -0.15
N ARG A 339 13.76 15.82 -1.20
CA ARG A 339 12.78 14.73 -1.15
C ARG A 339 13.47 13.39 -0.94
N HIS A 340 12.75 12.46 -0.30
CA HIS A 340 13.22 11.10 -0.15
C HIS A 340 13.07 10.33 -1.48
N ILE A 341 14.03 9.46 -1.76
CA ILE A 341 14.05 8.65 -3.00
C ILE A 341 12.84 7.70 -3.11
N CYS A 342 12.21 7.36 -1.98
CA CYS A 342 10.98 6.57 -1.94
C CYS A 342 10.07 7.08 -0.82
N GLY A 343 9.02 7.83 -1.18
CA GLY A 343 8.04 8.34 -0.21
C GLY A 343 7.21 7.22 0.42
N ALA A 344 6.82 6.22 -0.35
CA ALA A 344 6.01 5.09 0.12
C ALA A 344 6.73 4.29 1.21
N ALA A 345 8.02 4.02 1.06
CA ALA A 345 8.81 3.29 2.05
C ALA A 345 9.02 4.03 3.38
N ARG A 346 8.56 5.29 3.49
CA ARG A 346 8.59 6.06 4.74
C ARG A 346 7.29 5.99 5.53
N SER A 347 6.21 5.58 4.89
CA SER A 347 4.89 5.40 5.51
C SER A 347 4.46 3.94 5.56
N GLY A 348 5.04 3.09 4.72
CA GLY A 348 4.79 1.67 4.69
C GLY A 348 6.09 0.87 4.67
N CYS A 349 6.04 -0.38 5.11
CA CYS A 349 7.13 -1.34 5.02
C CYS A 349 6.60 -2.73 4.64
N TYR A 350 7.51 -3.61 4.22
CA TYR A 350 7.19 -4.98 3.89
C TYR A 350 8.00 -5.93 4.78
N ILE A 351 7.32 -6.87 5.44
CA ILE A 351 7.96 -7.96 6.16
C ILE A 351 7.82 -9.21 5.30
N GLY A 352 8.94 -9.74 4.86
CA GLY A 352 9.03 -10.94 4.02
C GLY A 352 8.63 -12.22 4.76
N PRO A 353 8.43 -13.34 4.02
CA PRO A 353 8.07 -14.61 4.63
C PRO A 353 9.18 -15.22 5.51
N ASP A 354 10.42 -14.74 5.35
CA ASP A 354 11.57 -15.05 6.20
C ASP A 354 11.71 -14.08 7.41
N GLY A 355 10.83 -13.07 7.49
CA GLY A 355 10.89 -12.02 8.52
C GLY A 355 11.82 -10.85 8.17
N ARG A 356 12.30 -10.74 6.95
CA ARG A 356 13.14 -9.64 6.50
C ARG A 356 12.32 -8.36 6.31
N LEU A 357 12.79 -7.25 6.90
CA LEU A 357 12.16 -5.94 6.76
C LEU A 357 12.69 -5.23 5.51
N LEU A 358 11.82 -5.01 4.54
CA LEU A 358 12.14 -4.41 3.24
C LEU A 358 11.30 -3.15 2.96
N PRO A 359 11.76 -2.21 2.13
CA PRO A 359 10.99 -1.04 1.71
C PRO A 359 9.70 -1.38 0.95
N CYS A 360 9.73 -2.42 0.13
CA CYS A 360 8.58 -2.97 -0.58
C CYS A 360 8.91 -4.39 -1.09
N MET A 361 7.88 -5.09 -1.50
CA MET A 361 7.92 -6.48 -1.93
C MET A 361 8.95 -6.76 -3.07
N PRO A 362 9.04 -6.00 -4.16
CA PRO A 362 9.99 -6.31 -5.25
C PRO A 362 11.46 -6.27 -4.82
N ILE A 363 11.79 -5.52 -3.76
CA ILE A 363 13.16 -5.44 -3.25
C ILE A 363 13.64 -6.79 -2.65
N ALA A 364 12.74 -7.73 -2.39
CA ALA A 364 13.12 -9.10 -2.04
C ALA A 364 13.99 -9.80 -3.11
N SER A 365 13.96 -9.32 -4.36
CA SER A 365 14.80 -9.81 -5.45
C SER A 365 16.09 -9.00 -5.67
N ALA A 366 16.31 -7.91 -4.90
CA ALA A 366 17.52 -7.10 -5.01
C ALA A 366 18.76 -7.88 -4.57
N ARG A 367 19.92 -7.57 -5.17
CA ARG A 367 21.22 -8.15 -4.75
C ARG A 367 21.56 -7.79 -3.29
N GLU A 368 21.17 -6.58 -2.88
CA GLU A 368 21.44 -6.02 -1.56
C GLU A 368 20.39 -6.41 -0.52
N LYS A 369 19.44 -7.29 -0.84
CA LYS A 369 18.38 -7.68 0.11
C LYS A 369 18.90 -8.11 1.47
N ASP A 370 20.05 -8.79 1.49
CA ASP A 370 20.65 -9.33 2.72
C ASP A 370 21.26 -8.26 3.64
N LEU A 371 21.38 -7.00 3.17
CA LEU A 371 21.72 -5.85 4.03
C LEU A 371 20.53 -5.40 4.88
N PHE A 372 19.30 -5.74 4.48
CA PHE A 372 18.11 -5.42 5.24
C PHE A 372 17.93 -6.39 6.42
N PRO A 373 17.50 -5.89 7.60
CA PRO A 373 17.49 -6.69 8.81
C PRO A 373 16.40 -7.77 8.82
N LEU A 374 16.68 -8.86 9.52
CA LEU A 374 15.67 -9.81 9.97
C LEU A 374 15.06 -9.32 11.29
N VAL A 375 13.72 -9.26 11.34
CA VAL A 375 12.98 -8.76 12.51
C VAL A 375 13.20 -9.66 13.74
N GLN A 376 13.42 -10.96 13.51
CA GLN A 376 13.71 -11.92 14.56
C GLN A 376 15.06 -11.67 15.24
N GLU A 377 16.05 -11.09 14.51
CA GLU A 377 17.42 -10.91 15.02
C GLU A 377 17.58 -9.62 15.81
N ILE A 378 17.11 -8.48 15.24
CA ILE A 378 17.35 -7.16 15.85
C ILE A 378 16.12 -6.54 16.50
N GLY A 379 14.94 -7.13 16.27
CA GLY A 379 13.66 -6.60 16.69
C GLY A 379 13.13 -5.48 15.77
N LEU A 380 11.80 -5.45 15.58
CA LEU A 380 11.12 -4.49 14.70
C LEU A 380 11.34 -3.04 15.17
N LYS A 381 11.30 -2.78 16.47
CA LYS A 381 11.54 -1.44 17.03
C LYS A 381 12.90 -0.90 16.64
N GLN A 382 13.96 -1.69 16.81
CA GLN A 382 15.32 -1.31 16.44
C GLN A 382 15.44 -1.17 14.91
N ALA A 383 14.80 -2.07 14.15
CA ALA A 383 14.78 -2.01 12.71
C ALA A 383 14.13 -0.70 12.19
N LEU A 384 13.05 -0.24 12.82
CA LEU A 384 12.32 1.00 12.48
C LEU A 384 12.88 2.27 13.14
N LYS A 385 13.91 2.14 13.95
CA LYS A 385 14.63 3.26 14.59
C LYS A 385 15.97 3.50 13.92
N GLU A 386 16.82 2.48 13.88
CA GLU A 386 18.22 2.58 13.47
C GLU A 386 18.70 1.25 12.86
N SER A 387 18.66 1.15 11.53
CA SER A 387 19.12 -0.01 10.77
C SER A 387 19.47 0.39 9.33
N TYR A 388 19.98 -0.57 8.55
CA TYR A 388 20.17 -0.34 7.09
C TYR A 388 18.85 0.04 6.40
N TYR A 389 17.72 -0.55 6.83
CA TYR A 389 16.40 -0.16 6.34
C TYR A 389 16.16 1.36 6.54
N MET A 390 16.38 1.88 7.74
CA MET A 390 16.20 3.31 8.03
C MET A 390 17.22 4.20 7.32
N GLN A 391 18.47 3.75 7.17
CA GLN A 391 19.48 4.45 6.38
C GLN A 391 19.03 4.56 4.92
N TYR A 392 18.50 3.48 4.36
CA TYR A 392 18.03 3.44 2.98
C TYR A 392 16.80 4.34 2.77
N VAL A 393 15.74 4.20 3.55
CA VAL A 393 14.49 4.97 3.36
C VAL A 393 14.62 6.44 3.70
N ASN A 394 15.66 6.85 4.42
CA ASN A 394 15.97 8.24 4.70
C ASN A 394 16.80 8.92 3.59
N ARG A 395 17.32 8.17 2.62
CA ARG A 395 18.07 8.75 1.49
C ARG A 395 17.21 9.71 0.69
N LYS A 396 17.84 10.76 0.22
CA LYS A 396 17.20 11.83 -0.55
C LYS A 396 17.62 11.76 -2.01
N VAL A 397 16.90 12.49 -2.85
CA VAL A 397 17.22 12.60 -4.28
C VAL A 397 18.65 13.07 -4.50
N LYS A 398 19.15 14.05 -3.71
CA LYS A 398 20.55 14.48 -3.78
C LYS A 398 21.54 13.32 -3.59
N ASP A 399 21.29 12.43 -2.65
CA ASP A 399 22.15 11.28 -2.34
C ASP A 399 22.17 10.29 -3.52
N LEU A 400 21.03 10.13 -4.22
CA LEU A 400 20.96 9.36 -5.46
C LEU A 400 21.80 10.00 -6.57
N LEU A 401 21.69 11.32 -6.75
CA LEU A 401 22.43 12.05 -7.80
C LEU A 401 23.94 12.07 -7.57
N GLU A 402 24.40 11.93 -6.32
CA GLU A 402 25.83 11.78 -6.01
C GLU A 402 26.41 10.49 -6.58
N VAL A 403 25.66 9.37 -6.53
CA VAL A 403 26.15 8.05 -6.94
C VAL A 403 25.71 7.64 -8.33
N CYS A 404 24.57 8.12 -8.83
CA CYS A 404 24.01 7.78 -10.14
C CYS A 404 24.30 8.88 -11.18
N ALA A 405 25.38 8.71 -11.95
CA ALA A 405 25.77 9.66 -13.01
C ALA A 405 24.66 9.82 -14.06
N THR A 406 24.01 8.73 -14.48
CA THR A 406 22.91 8.75 -15.46
C THR A 406 21.75 9.65 -15.02
N CYS A 407 21.41 9.62 -13.74
CA CYS A 407 20.35 10.48 -13.18
C CYS A 407 20.86 11.93 -13.04
N ARG A 408 22.09 12.12 -12.57
CA ARG A 408 22.67 13.47 -12.36
C ARG A 408 22.75 14.27 -13.65
N GLU A 409 23.11 13.63 -14.76
CA GLU A 409 23.27 14.26 -16.08
C GLU A 409 21.94 14.38 -16.86
N CYS A 410 20.85 13.79 -16.34
CA CYS A 410 19.56 13.82 -17.01
C CYS A 410 18.88 15.19 -16.89
N PRO A 411 18.40 15.80 -17.99
CA PRO A 411 17.71 17.09 -17.94
C PRO A 411 16.42 17.09 -17.11
N TYR A 412 15.86 15.92 -16.86
CA TYR A 412 14.60 15.75 -16.10
C TYR A 412 14.82 15.41 -14.62
N HIS A 413 16.07 15.39 -14.11
CA HIS A 413 16.38 14.88 -12.77
C HIS A 413 15.61 15.57 -11.63
N LEU A 414 15.36 16.90 -11.73
CA LEU A 414 14.60 17.65 -10.73
C LEU A 414 13.08 17.38 -10.80
N ARG A 415 12.55 16.99 -11.96
CA ARG A 415 11.12 16.63 -12.12
C ARG A 415 10.87 15.15 -11.81
N CYS A 416 11.78 14.27 -12.22
CA CYS A 416 11.69 12.84 -12.05
C CYS A 416 12.03 12.38 -10.63
N GLY A 417 13.04 13.00 -9.99
CA GLY A 417 13.52 12.60 -8.66
C GLY A 417 14.13 11.20 -8.59
N GLY A 418 14.53 10.62 -9.74
CA GLY A 418 15.14 9.29 -9.84
C GLY A 418 14.14 8.13 -10.00
N GLY A 419 12.84 8.37 -9.89
CA GLY A 419 11.81 7.35 -10.13
C GLY A 419 11.61 6.34 -9.00
N CYS A 420 11.07 5.16 -9.32
CA CYS A 420 10.80 4.07 -8.40
C CYS A 420 12.03 3.20 -8.17
N ARG A 421 12.35 2.92 -6.91
CA ARG A 421 13.51 2.08 -6.58
C ARG A 421 13.28 0.60 -6.89
N ALA A 422 12.03 0.14 -6.83
CA ALA A 422 11.68 -1.22 -7.26
C ALA A 422 11.91 -1.40 -8.77
N GLU A 423 11.50 -0.43 -9.60
CA GLU A 423 11.72 -0.46 -11.05
C GLU A 423 13.21 -0.40 -11.40
N ALA A 424 14.00 0.39 -10.65
CA ALA A 424 15.46 0.40 -10.82
C ALA A 424 16.09 -0.98 -10.58
N VAL A 425 15.56 -1.75 -9.62
CA VAL A 425 16.03 -3.11 -9.34
C VAL A 425 15.54 -4.10 -10.38
N MET A 426 14.26 -4.05 -10.75
CA MET A 426 13.61 -5.09 -11.56
C MET A 426 13.93 -4.97 -13.05
N TYR A 427 14.07 -3.74 -13.57
CA TYR A 427 14.31 -3.46 -14.98
C TYR A 427 15.68 -2.83 -15.25
N GLY A 428 16.43 -2.47 -14.20
CA GLY A 428 17.76 -1.93 -14.27
C GLY A 428 18.84 -2.99 -14.04
N GLU A 429 19.99 -2.55 -13.53
CA GLU A 429 21.14 -3.41 -13.23
C GLU A 429 21.03 -4.12 -11.86
N LYS A 430 19.82 -4.24 -11.29
CA LYS A 430 19.54 -4.75 -9.93
C LYS A 430 20.19 -3.88 -8.83
N ASP A 431 20.40 -2.58 -9.11
CA ASP A 431 21.00 -1.60 -8.21
C ASP A 431 19.92 -0.71 -7.59
N LEU A 432 19.83 -0.72 -6.26
CA LEU A 432 18.91 0.13 -5.49
C LEU A 432 19.10 1.64 -5.71
N MET A 433 20.28 2.05 -6.16
CA MET A 433 20.63 3.46 -6.45
C MET A 433 20.81 3.73 -7.94
N GLY A 434 20.48 2.76 -8.80
CA GLY A 434 20.50 2.90 -10.25
C GLY A 434 19.37 3.75 -10.83
N PRO A 435 19.39 4.05 -12.14
CA PRO A 435 18.29 4.71 -12.81
C PRO A 435 17.05 3.81 -12.89
N ASP A 436 15.87 4.38 -12.87
CA ASP A 436 14.61 3.71 -13.14
C ASP A 436 14.33 3.73 -14.65
N PRO A 437 14.37 2.59 -15.36
CA PRO A 437 14.17 2.55 -16.80
C PRO A 437 12.76 2.99 -17.24
N TYR A 438 11.74 2.74 -16.42
CA TYR A 438 10.36 3.20 -16.66
C TYR A 438 10.30 4.71 -16.75
N ARG A 439 10.82 5.40 -15.73
CA ARG A 439 10.85 6.87 -15.70
C ARG A 439 11.77 7.45 -16.76
N CYS A 440 12.87 6.78 -17.05
CA CYS A 440 13.76 7.20 -18.13
C CYS A 440 13.03 7.23 -19.48
N ILE A 441 12.30 6.17 -19.82
CA ILE A 441 11.52 6.07 -21.06
C ILE A 441 10.34 7.07 -21.03
N MET A 442 9.60 7.12 -19.92
CA MET A 442 8.46 8.04 -19.75
C MET A 442 8.83 9.48 -20.09
N TRP A 443 9.96 9.97 -19.56
CA TRP A 443 10.42 11.34 -19.79
C TRP A 443 11.11 11.54 -21.13
N LYS A 444 12.05 10.66 -21.52
CA LYS A 444 12.89 10.86 -22.71
C LYS A 444 12.14 10.64 -24.01
N ASP A 445 11.17 9.73 -24.01
CA ASP A 445 10.39 9.38 -25.20
C ASP A 445 9.07 10.17 -25.26
N GLY A 446 8.86 11.14 -24.34
CA GLY A 446 7.70 12.05 -24.35
C GLY A 446 6.37 11.38 -24.01
N TYR A 447 6.37 10.26 -23.26
CA TYR A 447 5.12 9.55 -22.91
C TYR A 447 4.22 10.37 -21.98
N LEU A 448 4.78 11.26 -21.17
CA LEU A 448 3.95 12.14 -20.34
C LEU A 448 3.14 13.12 -21.18
N ASP A 449 3.74 13.72 -22.21
CA ASP A 449 3.04 14.63 -23.12
C ASP A 449 1.97 13.88 -23.93
N LYS A 450 2.28 12.66 -24.40
CA LYS A 450 1.33 11.76 -25.07
C LYS A 450 0.15 11.43 -24.15
N LEU A 451 0.41 11.14 -22.88
CA LEU A 451 -0.60 10.84 -21.87
C LEU A 451 -1.60 12.01 -21.71
N HIS A 452 -1.08 13.23 -21.53
CA HIS A 452 -1.92 14.42 -21.41
C HIS A 452 -2.77 14.60 -22.67
N ALA A 453 -2.16 14.52 -23.86
CA ALA A 453 -2.88 14.66 -25.13
C ALA A 453 -4.01 13.63 -25.29
N VAL A 454 -3.76 12.36 -24.94
CA VAL A 454 -4.75 11.28 -25.04
C VAL A 454 -5.88 11.48 -24.04
N CYS A 455 -5.57 11.80 -22.78
CA CYS A 455 -6.58 12.04 -21.75
C CYS A 455 -7.46 13.23 -22.10
N ASP A 456 -6.86 14.37 -22.47
CA ASP A 456 -7.59 15.60 -22.78
C ASP A 456 -8.51 15.41 -24.03
N ALA A 457 -8.03 14.71 -25.06
CA ALA A 457 -8.83 14.38 -26.23
C ALA A 457 -10.02 13.47 -25.89
N ALA A 458 -9.79 12.42 -25.11
CA ALA A 458 -10.83 11.47 -24.70
C ALA A 458 -11.90 12.13 -23.81
N ILE A 459 -11.50 12.99 -22.89
CA ILE A 459 -12.41 13.77 -22.04
C ILE A 459 -13.24 14.74 -22.88
N ALA A 460 -12.60 15.48 -23.81
CA ALA A 460 -13.33 16.39 -24.71
C ALA A 460 -14.35 15.67 -25.59
N GLU A 461 -14.03 14.45 -26.00
CA GLU A 461 -14.99 13.63 -26.79
C GLU A 461 -16.14 13.12 -25.91
N HIS A 462 -15.84 12.65 -24.68
CA HIS A 462 -16.86 12.23 -23.74
C HIS A 462 -17.83 13.36 -23.41
N CYS A 463 -17.35 14.57 -23.12
CA CYS A 463 -18.17 15.73 -22.80
C CYS A 463 -19.02 16.23 -23.99
N ARG A 464 -18.65 15.90 -25.24
CA ARG A 464 -19.45 16.22 -26.43
C ARG A 464 -20.61 15.25 -26.65
N LYS A 465 -20.50 14.02 -26.16
CA LYS A 465 -21.49 12.95 -26.33
C LYS A 465 -22.52 12.87 -25.19
N GLY A 466 -22.19 13.40 -24.00
CA GLY A 466 -23.06 13.49 -22.83
C GLY A 466 -23.73 14.85 -22.74
#